data_4ffbda769ebc3417b3dbf226a1916778
#
_entry.id   4ffbda769ebc3417b3dbf226a1916778
#
_cell.length_a   1.000
_cell.length_b   1.000
_cell.length_c   1.000
_cell.angle_alpha   90.00
_cell.angle_beta   90.00
_cell.angle_gamma   90.00
#
_symmetry.space_group_name_H-M   'P 1'
#
loop_
_entity.id
_entity.type
_entity.pdbx_description
1 polymer ?
#
loop_
_entity_poly.entity_id
_entity_poly.type
_entity_poly.pdbx_seq_one_letter_code
_entity_poly.pdbx_strand_id
1 'polypeptide(L)'
;MVRVEPARLSDAAAIHDLVTYWADHGDMLHRPIAEIYEAIRDFKVARHEGRVVGTGSLHIMGSDLAEVRSLAVAADAQLHGVGAAIVAACVADARTFGLERVFALTYKPGFFEKQGFRVANVMEFPQKVWNECVRCPFFTNCKEVAVVLDLAGPDLSVPMAAAEPAAS
;
A
#
# COMPACT_ATOMS: atom_id res chain seq x y z
N MET A 1 1.49 -17.40 14.55
CA MET A 1 0.43 -16.48 14.11
C MET A 1 1.04 -15.14 13.76
N VAL A 2 0.72 -14.60 12.60
CA VAL A 2 1.25 -13.33 12.13
C VAL A 2 0.34 -12.20 12.62
N ARG A 3 0.93 -11.15 13.16
CA ARG A 3 0.23 -9.96 13.62
C ARG A 3 0.61 -8.75 12.77
N VAL A 4 -0.37 -8.09 12.19
CA VAL A 4 -0.17 -6.85 11.41
C VAL A 4 -0.50 -5.66 12.29
N GLU A 5 0.42 -4.71 12.36
CA GLU A 5 0.28 -3.50 13.18
C GLU A 5 0.98 -2.30 12.54
N PRO A 6 0.67 -1.07 12.97
CA PRO A 6 1.38 0.11 12.50
C PRO A 6 2.87 0.00 12.81
N ALA A 7 3.70 0.45 11.87
CA ALA A 7 5.15 0.46 12.04
C ALA A 7 5.57 1.48 13.08
N ARG A 8 6.68 1.17 13.77
CA ARG A 8 7.36 2.08 14.68
C ARG A 8 8.65 2.56 14.06
N LEU A 9 9.21 3.65 14.56
CA LEU A 9 10.51 4.12 14.08
C LEU A 9 11.59 3.04 14.19
N SER A 10 11.53 2.23 15.22
CA SER A 10 12.46 1.10 15.41
C SER A 10 12.34 0.01 14.34
N ASP A 11 11.27 0.00 13.55
CA ASP A 11 11.06 -0.96 12.47
C ASP A 11 11.68 -0.52 11.14
N ALA A 12 12.14 0.73 11.04
CA ALA A 12 12.59 1.31 9.76
C ALA A 12 13.72 0.50 9.12
N ALA A 13 14.69 0.02 9.91
CA ALA A 13 15.78 -0.79 9.39
C ALA A 13 15.29 -2.12 8.81
N ALA A 14 14.38 -2.82 9.50
CA ALA A 14 13.80 -4.06 9.02
C ALA A 14 12.96 -3.86 7.75
N ILE A 15 12.17 -2.78 7.69
CA ILE A 15 11.42 -2.40 6.50
C ILE A 15 12.38 -2.17 5.33
N HIS A 16 13.44 -1.39 5.55
CA HIS A 16 14.44 -1.10 4.53
C HIS A 16 15.10 -2.39 4.01
N ASP A 17 15.43 -3.31 4.90
CA ASP A 17 16.05 -4.59 4.52
C ASP A 17 15.10 -5.43 3.63
N LEU A 18 13.82 -5.51 3.98
CA LEU A 18 12.82 -6.23 3.18
C LEU A 18 12.64 -5.61 1.80
N VAL A 19 12.48 -4.29 1.74
CA VAL A 19 12.30 -3.57 0.47
C VAL A 19 13.56 -3.70 -0.39
N THR A 20 14.73 -3.53 0.20
CA THR A 20 16.01 -3.65 -0.53
C THR A 20 16.20 -5.04 -1.09
N TYR A 21 15.87 -6.08 -0.34
CA TYR A 21 15.97 -7.47 -0.80
C TYR A 21 15.20 -7.67 -2.12
N TRP A 22 13.93 -7.28 -2.16
CA TRP A 22 13.10 -7.47 -3.35
C TRP A 22 13.43 -6.48 -4.46
N ALA A 23 13.87 -5.27 -4.12
CA ALA A 23 14.35 -4.30 -5.11
C ALA A 23 15.62 -4.80 -5.81
N ASP A 24 16.53 -5.42 -5.07
CA ASP A 24 17.74 -6.03 -5.65
C ASP A 24 17.41 -7.22 -6.57
N HIS A 25 16.26 -7.86 -6.37
CA HIS A 25 15.74 -8.92 -7.24
C HIS A 25 14.91 -8.37 -8.42
N GLY A 26 14.77 -7.06 -8.55
CA GLY A 26 14.01 -6.42 -9.64
C GLY A 26 12.49 -6.42 -9.47
N ASP A 27 11.97 -6.81 -8.31
CA ASP A 27 10.54 -6.94 -8.08
C ASP A 27 9.89 -5.63 -7.61
N MET A 28 10.68 -4.64 -7.22
CA MET A 28 10.19 -3.34 -6.77
C MET A 28 11.30 -2.30 -6.80
N LEU A 29 10.94 -1.04 -6.57
CA LEU A 29 11.91 0.06 -6.51
C LEU A 29 12.56 0.14 -5.14
N HIS A 30 13.84 0.52 -5.12
CA HIS A 30 14.55 0.83 -3.90
C HIS A 30 13.93 2.05 -3.21
N ARG A 31 13.93 2.04 -1.88
CA ARG A 31 13.51 3.17 -1.05
C ARG A 31 14.66 3.51 -0.09
N PRO A 32 15.20 4.74 -0.16
CA PRO A 32 16.18 5.19 0.84
C PRO A 32 15.59 5.11 2.26
N ILE A 33 16.42 4.77 3.22
CA ILE A 33 15.95 4.66 4.60
C ILE A 33 15.38 5.99 5.13
N ALA A 34 15.88 7.12 4.65
CA ALA A 34 15.35 8.44 5.02
C ALA A 34 13.88 8.59 4.61
N GLU A 35 13.51 8.13 3.42
CA GLU A 35 12.11 8.15 2.97
C GLU A 35 11.22 7.26 3.83
N ILE A 36 11.74 6.12 4.28
CA ILE A 36 11.01 5.22 5.16
C ILE A 36 10.73 5.90 6.50
N TYR A 37 11.73 6.58 7.09
CA TYR A 37 11.53 7.35 8.31
C TYR A 37 10.48 8.44 8.13
N GLU A 38 10.55 9.20 7.05
CA GLU A 38 9.60 10.30 6.77
C GLU A 38 8.17 9.80 6.58
N ALA A 39 8.01 8.61 5.98
CA ALA A 39 6.72 8.01 5.68
C ALA A 39 6.30 6.92 6.68
N ILE A 40 6.94 6.83 7.86
CA ILE A 40 6.75 5.71 8.78
C ILE A 40 5.28 5.52 9.19
N ARG A 41 4.51 6.58 9.26
CA ARG A 41 3.08 6.51 9.60
C ARG A 41 2.24 5.80 8.55
N ASP A 42 2.73 5.73 7.32
CA ASP A 42 2.03 5.04 6.22
C ASP A 42 2.28 3.53 6.26
N PHE A 43 3.33 3.09 6.96
CA PHE A 43 3.77 1.69 6.95
C PHE A 43 3.04 0.83 7.98
N LYS A 44 2.75 -0.39 7.55
CA LYS A 44 2.35 -1.51 8.40
C LYS A 44 3.49 -2.54 8.43
N VAL A 45 3.61 -3.25 9.52
CA VAL A 45 4.52 -4.40 9.63
C VAL A 45 3.74 -5.63 10.06
N ALA A 46 4.17 -6.77 9.54
CA ALA A 46 3.70 -8.07 9.99
C ALA A 46 4.79 -8.67 10.87
N ARG A 47 4.44 -9.05 12.09
CA ARG A 47 5.36 -9.67 13.05
C ARG A 47 5.01 -11.11 13.27
N HIS A 48 6.03 -11.93 13.35
CA HIS A 48 5.93 -13.31 13.77
C HIS A 48 7.06 -13.57 14.78
N GLU A 49 6.69 -13.92 16.01
CA GLU A 49 7.65 -14.14 17.11
C GLU A 49 8.63 -12.97 17.30
N GLY A 50 8.09 -11.74 17.25
CA GLY A 50 8.89 -10.53 17.44
C GLY A 50 9.68 -10.07 16.22
N ARG A 51 9.76 -10.88 15.16
CA ARG A 51 10.47 -10.54 13.94
C ARG A 51 9.52 -9.90 12.90
N VAL A 52 9.97 -8.86 12.23
CA VAL A 52 9.26 -8.28 11.09
C VAL A 52 9.44 -9.20 9.88
N VAL A 53 8.34 -9.81 9.45
CA VAL A 53 8.32 -10.75 8.31
C VAL A 53 7.66 -10.19 7.07
N GLY A 54 7.07 -9.00 7.17
CA GLY A 54 6.44 -8.33 6.04
C GLY A 54 6.20 -6.88 6.32
N THR A 55 6.02 -6.10 5.27
CA THR A 55 5.70 -4.68 5.33
C THR A 55 4.92 -4.25 4.12
N GLY A 56 4.23 -3.14 4.25
CA GLY A 56 3.54 -2.45 3.17
C GLY A 56 3.13 -1.08 3.65
N SER A 57 2.87 -0.18 2.73
CA SER A 57 2.44 1.17 3.08
C SER A 57 1.18 1.55 2.32
N LEU A 58 0.38 2.41 2.93
CA LEU A 58 -0.74 3.08 2.29
C LEU A 58 -0.36 4.55 2.11
N HIS A 59 -0.11 4.94 0.87
CA HIS A 59 0.26 6.31 0.54
C HIS A 59 -0.96 7.06 0.01
N ILE A 60 -1.45 8.03 0.77
CA ILE A 60 -2.60 8.84 0.40
C ILE A 60 -2.16 9.85 -0.64
N MET A 61 -2.81 9.85 -1.81
CA MET A 61 -2.46 10.71 -2.94
C MET A 61 -3.44 11.84 -3.18
N GLY A 62 -4.58 11.80 -2.54
CA GLY A 62 -5.63 12.80 -2.67
C GLY A 62 -6.78 12.48 -1.75
N SER A 63 -7.87 13.23 -1.86
CA SER A 63 -9.05 13.06 -1.00
C SER A 63 -9.81 11.74 -1.24
N ASP A 64 -9.56 11.08 -2.37
CA ASP A 64 -10.33 9.92 -2.82
C ASP A 64 -9.46 8.71 -3.21
N LEU A 65 -8.14 8.85 -3.21
CA LEU A 65 -7.23 7.86 -3.79
C LEU A 65 -6.00 7.64 -2.91
N ALA A 66 -5.64 6.38 -2.72
CA ALA A 66 -4.39 5.99 -2.08
C ALA A 66 -3.76 4.81 -2.82
N GLU A 67 -2.46 4.66 -2.65
CA GLU A 67 -1.67 3.58 -3.24
C GLU A 67 -1.10 2.66 -2.17
N VAL A 68 -1.23 1.35 -2.38
CA VAL A 68 -0.45 0.36 -1.62
C VAL A 68 0.94 0.29 -2.24
N ARG A 69 1.95 0.66 -1.47
CA ARG A 69 3.35 0.73 -1.88
C ARG A 69 4.23 -0.18 -1.02
N SER A 70 5.39 -0.51 -1.57
CA SER A 70 6.46 -1.16 -0.82
C SER A 70 6.01 -2.45 -0.11
N LEU A 71 5.09 -3.19 -0.73
CA LEU A 71 4.65 -4.48 -0.20
C LEU A 71 5.76 -5.51 -0.37
N ALA A 72 6.33 -5.95 0.73
CA ALA A 72 7.44 -6.88 0.74
C ALA A 72 7.25 -7.88 1.89
N VAL A 73 7.36 -9.16 1.57
CA VAL A 73 7.25 -10.25 2.54
C VAL A 73 8.54 -11.07 2.50
N ALA A 74 9.07 -11.42 3.67
CA ALA A 74 10.27 -12.24 3.76
C ALA A 74 10.09 -13.54 2.97
N ALA A 75 11.14 -13.98 2.27
CA ALA A 75 11.07 -15.14 1.38
C ALA A 75 10.59 -16.41 2.08
N ASP A 76 10.98 -16.58 3.34
CA ASP A 76 10.59 -17.73 4.17
C ASP A 76 9.15 -17.63 4.73
N ALA A 77 8.48 -16.49 4.55
CA ALA A 77 7.13 -16.24 5.07
C ALA A 77 6.07 -16.10 3.96
N GLN A 78 6.43 -16.21 2.69
CA GLN A 78 5.55 -15.88 1.56
C GLN A 78 4.29 -16.75 1.43
N LEU A 79 4.34 -17.99 1.89
CA LEU A 79 3.22 -18.91 1.72
C LEU A 79 2.23 -18.90 2.90
N HIS A 80 2.35 -17.95 3.81
CA HIS A 80 1.56 -17.92 5.05
C HIS A 80 0.48 -16.82 5.08
N GLY A 81 0.14 -16.25 3.93
CA GLY A 81 -0.91 -15.21 3.87
C GLY A 81 -0.49 -13.85 4.42
N VAL A 82 0.79 -13.62 4.62
CA VAL A 82 1.31 -12.37 5.21
C VAL A 82 1.00 -11.17 4.32
N GLY A 83 1.25 -11.29 3.01
CA GLY A 83 0.96 -10.22 2.05
C GLY A 83 -0.52 -9.86 2.02
N ALA A 84 -1.39 -10.87 2.00
CA ALA A 84 -2.84 -10.66 2.05
C ALA A 84 -3.28 -9.93 3.32
N ALA A 85 -2.70 -10.28 4.47
CA ALA A 85 -3.00 -9.63 5.75
C ALA A 85 -2.57 -8.16 5.75
N ILE A 86 -1.42 -7.84 5.16
CA ILE A 86 -0.93 -6.46 5.05
C ILE A 86 -1.85 -5.64 4.12
N VAL A 87 -2.22 -6.18 2.96
CA VAL A 87 -3.14 -5.51 2.04
C VAL A 87 -4.49 -5.26 2.73
N ALA A 88 -5.01 -6.24 3.45
CA ALA A 88 -6.26 -6.08 4.20
C ALA A 88 -6.16 -4.96 5.24
N ALA A 89 -5.05 -4.84 5.94
CA ALA A 89 -4.82 -3.76 6.90
C ALA A 89 -4.76 -2.38 6.21
N CYS A 90 -4.11 -2.29 5.06
CA CYS A 90 -4.07 -1.06 4.27
C CYS A 90 -5.47 -0.67 3.77
N VAL A 91 -6.23 -1.63 3.29
CA VAL A 91 -7.62 -1.38 2.82
C VAL A 91 -8.51 -0.93 3.98
N ALA A 92 -8.36 -1.54 5.16
CA ALA A 92 -9.11 -1.12 6.35
C ALA A 92 -8.80 0.33 6.72
N ASP A 93 -7.53 0.74 6.68
CA ASP A 93 -7.13 2.12 6.92
C ASP A 93 -7.75 3.07 5.86
N ALA A 94 -7.70 2.67 4.59
CA ALA A 94 -8.29 3.46 3.51
C ALA A 94 -9.79 3.70 3.75
N ARG A 95 -10.52 2.70 4.21
CA ARG A 95 -11.94 2.85 4.58
C ARG A 95 -12.12 3.80 5.75
N THR A 96 -11.25 3.72 6.75
CA THR A 96 -11.30 4.60 7.93
C THR A 96 -11.08 6.07 7.52
N PHE A 97 -10.19 6.31 6.55
CA PHE A 97 -9.96 7.65 6.01
C PHE A 97 -11.05 8.12 5.04
N GLY A 98 -11.99 7.28 4.66
CA GLY A 98 -13.06 7.63 3.72
C GLY A 98 -12.62 7.69 2.27
N LEU A 99 -11.57 6.99 1.91
CA LEU A 99 -11.09 6.95 0.53
C LEU A 99 -12.01 6.12 -0.36
N GLU A 100 -12.16 6.54 -1.61
CA GLU A 100 -13.05 5.85 -2.57
C GLU A 100 -12.34 4.72 -3.32
N ARG A 101 -11.03 4.82 -3.52
CA ARG A 101 -10.26 3.83 -4.26
C ARG A 101 -8.88 3.64 -3.66
N VAL A 102 -8.43 2.39 -3.75
CA VAL A 102 -7.04 2.01 -3.45
C VAL A 102 -6.47 1.32 -4.68
N PHE A 103 -5.28 1.69 -5.09
CA PHE A 103 -4.61 1.06 -6.21
C PHE A 103 -3.21 0.59 -5.84
N ALA A 104 -2.63 -0.22 -6.70
CA ALA A 104 -1.23 -0.61 -6.61
C ALA A 104 -0.67 -0.79 -8.03
N LEU A 105 0.63 -0.58 -8.16
CA LEU A 105 1.40 -0.93 -9.36
C LEU A 105 2.20 -2.19 -9.04
N THR A 106 2.01 -3.25 -9.80
CA THR A 106 2.51 -4.57 -9.43
C THR A 106 2.96 -5.40 -10.63
N TYR A 107 3.95 -6.25 -10.42
CA TYR A 107 4.30 -7.34 -11.33
C TYR A 107 3.45 -8.59 -11.10
N LYS A 108 2.63 -8.61 -10.03
CA LYS A 108 1.84 -9.78 -9.61
C LYS A 108 0.36 -9.44 -9.49
N PRO A 109 -0.30 -9.10 -10.62
CA PRO A 109 -1.71 -8.72 -10.58
C PRO A 109 -2.60 -9.84 -10.00
N GLY A 110 -2.27 -11.11 -10.25
CA GLY A 110 -3.04 -12.24 -9.73
C GLY A 110 -3.13 -12.27 -8.21
N PHE A 111 -2.07 -11.86 -7.52
CA PHE A 111 -2.10 -11.74 -6.06
C PHE A 111 -3.16 -10.71 -5.62
N PHE A 112 -3.16 -9.54 -6.24
CA PHE A 112 -4.13 -8.48 -5.91
C PHE A 112 -5.55 -8.83 -6.34
N GLU A 113 -5.72 -9.53 -7.46
CA GLU A 113 -7.05 -9.98 -7.89
C GLU A 113 -7.69 -10.91 -6.84
N LYS A 114 -6.89 -11.76 -6.19
CA LYS A 114 -7.37 -12.59 -5.06
C LYS A 114 -7.81 -11.75 -3.86
N GLN A 115 -7.33 -10.51 -3.74
CA GLN A 115 -7.72 -9.58 -2.68
C GLN A 115 -8.91 -8.70 -3.09
N GLY A 116 -9.51 -8.94 -4.25
CA GLY A 116 -10.66 -8.20 -4.75
C GLY A 116 -10.33 -7.03 -5.66
N PHE A 117 -9.07 -6.82 -5.99
CA PHE A 117 -8.65 -5.76 -6.93
C PHE A 117 -8.93 -6.20 -8.37
N ARG A 118 -9.16 -5.23 -9.25
CA ARG A 118 -9.28 -5.45 -10.70
C ARG A 118 -8.11 -4.79 -11.42
N VAL A 119 -7.73 -5.35 -12.56
CA VAL A 119 -6.71 -4.74 -13.43
C VAL A 119 -7.27 -3.46 -14.04
N ALA A 120 -6.47 -2.41 -14.06
CA ALA A 120 -6.83 -1.11 -14.60
C ALA A 120 -5.65 -0.52 -15.38
N ASN A 121 -5.93 0.52 -16.16
CA ASN A 121 -4.89 1.28 -16.86
C ASN A 121 -4.45 2.44 -15.95
N VAL A 122 -3.13 2.59 -15.76
CA VAL A 122 -2.57 3.67 -14.93
C VAL A 122 -3.01 5.07 -15.43
N MET A 123 -3.29 5.21 -16.72
CA MET A 123 -3.76 6.47 -17.29
C MET A 123 -5.17 6.85 -16.87
N GLU A 124 -5.93 5.94 -16.25
CA GLU A 124 -7.24 6.24 -15.66
C GLU A 124 -7.11 7.03 -14.34
N PHE A 125 -5.91 7.08 -13.76
CA PHE A 125 -5.65 7.78 -12.51
C PHE A 125 -5.27 9.24 -12.73
N PRO A 126 -5.36 10.09 -11.69
CA PRO A 126 -4.94 11.47 -11.79
C PRO A 126 -3.49 11.64 -12.24
N GLN A 127 -3.19 12.73 -12.90
CA GLN A 127 -1.88 13.05 -13.44
C GLN A 127 -0.75 12.86 -12.42
N LYS A 128 -0.99 13.17 -11.15
CA LYS A 128 0.03 13.02 -10.10
C LYS A 128 0.48 11.57 -9.89
N VAL A 129 -0.35 10.59 -10.25
CA VAL A 129 0.01 9.17 -10.18
C VAL A 129 0.99 8.82 -11.29
N TRP A 130 0.64 9.11 -12.54
CA TRP A 130 1.51 8.76 -13.66
C TRP A 130 2.68 9.73 -13.86
N ASN A 131 2.68 10.91 -13.21
CA ASN A 131 3.86 11.77 -13.15
C ASN A 131 5.05 11.07 -12.47
N GLU A 132 4.78 10.28 -11.45
CA GLU A 132 5.84 9.45 -10.84
C GLU A 132 6.35 8.39 -11.82
N CYS A 133 5.44 7.81 -12.60
CA CYS A 133 5.81 6.84 -13.63
C CYS A 133 6.71 7.48 -14.71
N VAL A 134 6.43 8.71 -15.13
CA VAL A 134 7.25 9.44 -16.11
C VAL A 134 8.69 9.64 -15.62
N ARG A 135 8.86 9.84 -14.31
CA ARG A 135 10.19 10.01 -13.71
C ARG A 135 10.88 8.68 -13.41
N CYS A 136 10.17 7.58 -13.50
CA CYS A 136 10.73 6.27 -13.26
C CYS A 136 11.68 5.87 -14.41
N PRO A 137 12.89 5.36 -14.12
CA PRO A 137 13.81 4.92 -15.18
C PRO A 137 13.26 3.78 -16.04
N PHE A 138 12.22 3.10 -15.58
CA PHE A 138 11.56 2.01 -16.29
C PHE A 138 10.29 2.43 -17.02
N PHE A 139 9.99 3.73 -17.11
CA PHE A 139 8.72 4.23 -17.67
C PHE A 139 8.40 3.65 -19.06
N THR A 140 9.40 3.61 -19.95
CA THR A 140 9.22 3.12 -21.33
C THR A 140 9.16 1.59 -21.43
N ASN A 141 9.63 0.88 -20.42
CA ASN A 141 9.69 -0.59 -20.36
C ASN A 141 9.05 -1.14 -19.08
N CYS A 142 8.15 -0.39 -18.48
CA CYS A 142 7.49 -0.82 -17.25
C CYS A 142 6.57 -1.99 -17.52
N LYS A 143 6.81 -3.12 -16.85
CA LYS A 143 5.97 -4.31 -16.90
C LYS A 143 4.96 -4.36 -15.76
N GLU A 144 4.95 -3.34 -14.92
CA GLU A 144 3.98 -3.24 -13.83
C GLU A 144 2.59 -3.03 -14.38
N VAL A 145 1.64 -3.69 -13.74
CA VAL A 145 0.22 -3.61 -14.03
C VAL A 145 -0.45 -2.83 -12.91
N ALA A 146 -1.31 -1.89 -13.27
CA ALA A 146 -2.14 -1.18 -12.30
C ALA A 146 -3.32 -2.08 -11.90
N VAL A 147 -3.56 -2.17 -10.60
CA VAL A 147 -4.74 -2.84 -10.04
C VAL A 147 -5.45 -1.87 -9.11
N VAL A 148 -6.77 -1.92 -9.06
CA VAL A 148 -7.57 -0.99 -8.27
C VAL A 148 -8.68 -1.73 -7.52
N LEU A 149 -8.93 -1.28 -6.30
CA LEU A 149 -10.06 -1.70 -5.49
C LEU A 149 -10.97 -0.49 -5.28
N ASP A 150 -12.19 -0.58 -5.77
CA ASP A 150 -13.24 0.41 -5.49
C ASP A 150 -13.81 0.10 -4.11
N LEU A 151 -13.69 1.05 -3.19
CA LEU A 151 -14.25 0.91 -1.86
C LEU A 151 -15.74 1.23 -1.93
N ALA A 152 -16.54 0.50 -1.14
CA ALA A 152 -17.95 0.83 -0.99
C ALA A 152 -18.07 2.30 -0.54
N GLY A 153 -18.91 3.07 -1.22
CA GLY A 153 -19.22 4.43 -0.80
C GLY A 153 -19.71 4.50 0.64
N PRO A 154 -19.89 5.69 1.19
CA PRO A 154 -20.33 5.82 2.57
C PRO A 154 -21.59 4.96 2.79
N ASP A 155 -21.58 4.23 3.89
CA ASP A 155 -22.74 3.43 4.28
C ASP A 155 -23.92 4.39 4.51
N LEU A 156 -24.78 4.47 3.50
CA LEU A 156 -25.99 5.33 3.56
C LEU A 156 -27.01 4.84 4.59
N SER A 157 -26.77 3.67 5.19
CA SER A 157 -27.62 3.17 6.27
C SER A 157 -27.31 3.86 7.61
N VAL A 158 -26.17 4.54 7.71
CA VAL A 158 -25.86 5.38 8.87
C VAL A 158 -26.30 6.80 8.55
N PRO A 159 -27.24 7.39 9.31
CA PRO A 159 -27.60 8.77 9.08
C PRO A 159 -26.34 9.63 9.23
N MET A 160 -26.00 10.35 8.18
CA MET A 160 -24.95 11.34 8.27
C MET A 160 -25.34 12.30 9.39
N ALA A 161 -24.60 12.29 10.48
CA ALA A 161 -24.67 13.37 11.45
C ALA A 161 -24.48 14.66 10.66
N ALA A 162 -25.48 15.55 10.71
CA ALA A 162 -25.34 16.86 10.11
C ALA A 162 -24.02 17.44 10.60
N ALA A 163 -23.13 17.75 9.67
CA ALA A 163 -21.88 18.42 10.03
C ALA A 163 -22.28 19.69 10.76
N GLU A 164 -22.03 19.73 12.05
CA GLU A 164 -22.18 20.99 12.77
C GLU A 164 -21.23 21.99 12.11
N PRO A 165 -21.70 23.17 11.74
CA PRO A 165 -20.81 24.20 11.23
C PRO A 165 -19.71 24.41 12.26
N ALA A 166 -18.48 24.35 11.81
CA ALA A 166 -17.33 24.62 12.67
C ALA A 166 -17.62 25.96 13.38
N ALA A 167 -17.65 25.94 14.71
CA ALA A 167 -17.77 27.13 15.49
C ALA A 167 -16.57 28.03 15.14
N SER A 168 -16.82 29.12 14.48
CA SER A 168 -15.82 30.14 14.17
C SER A 168 -15.33 30.81 15.46
#